data_3c6fd9909949e3e537d6f7b58875703c
#
_entry.id   3c6fd9909949e3e537d6f7b58875703c
#
_cell.length_a   1.000
_cell.length_b   1.000
_cell.length_c   1.000
_cell.angle_alpha   90.00
_cell.angle_beta   90.00
_cell.angle_gamma   90.00
#
_symmetry.space_group_name_H-M   'P 1'
#
loop_
_entity.id
_entity.type
_entity.pdbx_description
1 polymer ?
#
loop_
_entity_poly.entity_id
_entity_poly.type
_entity_poly.pdbx_seq_one_letter_code
_entity_poly.pdbx_strand_id
1 'polypeptide(L)'
;MFLSVFGLAAGIGMPMQTSINAQLGRRVGSPFLAAMLNFMVGLAALLIITCVWEHGLAIPMGDVFAAPPWILMGGAFAVLFVTGNILLMPLLGSVQTAILPALGQIIMGTLIDTFGWFHSAQRDVTMLRILGVAIVFGGVMIIILSKSGGVKQAKAAPAKPSGTSGHGGCSVW
;
A
#
# COMPACT_ATOMS: atom_id res chain seq x y z
N MET A 1 -6.08 -17.94 -15.84
CA MET A 1 -6.15 -16.72 -16.66
C MET A 1 -7.07 -15.66 -16.04
N PHE A 2 -8.33 -15.96 -15.70
CA PHE A 2 -9.25 -15.01 -15.05
C PHE A 2 -8.74 -14.48 -13.72
N LEU A 3 -8.22 -15.34 -12.85
CA LEU A 3 -7.63 -14.95 -11.54
C LEU A 3 -6.42 -14.02 -11.68
N SER A 4 -5.61 -14.19 -12.72
CA SER A 4 -4.44 -13.32 -12.95
C SER A 4 -4.86 -11.92 -13.38
N VAL A 5 -5.92 -11.80 -14.19
CA VAL A 5 -6.50 -10.52 -14.60
C VAL A 5 -7.12 -9.81 -13.40
N PHE A 6 -7.84 -10.55 -12.55
CA PHE A 6 -8.41 -10.02 -11.32
C PHE A 6 -7.31 -9.51 -10.36
N GLY A 7 -6.22 -10.28 -10.19
CA GLY A 7 -5.06 -9.86 -9.39
C GLY A 7 -4.42 -8.58 -9.92
N LEU A 8 -4.29 -8.44 -11.24
CA LEU A 8 -3.75 -7.22 -11.88
C LEU A 8 -4.66 -6.01 -11.62
N ALA A 9 -5.98 -6.19 -11.78
CA ALA A 9 -6.95 -5.13 -11.50
C ALA A 9 -6.91 -4.68 -10.03
N ALA A 10 -6.83 -5.62 -9.09
CA ALA A 10 -6.64 -5.33 -7.67
C ALA A 10 -5.34 -4.58 -7.41
N GLY A 11 -4.24 -4.97 -8.08
CA GLY A 11 -2.94 -4.28 -7.99
C GLY A 11 -3.00 -2.83 -8.47
N ILE A 12 -3.78 -2.52 -9.51
CA ILE A 12 -4.01 -1.14 -9.97
C ILE A 12 -4.82 -0.35 -8.93
N GLY A 13 -5.77 -0.97 -8.26
CA GLY A 13 -6.60 -0.34 -7.24
C GLY A 13 -5.82 0.10 -6.00
N MET A 14 -4.75 -0.61 -5.62
CA MET A 14 -3.97 -0.31 -4.40
C MET A 14 -3.32 1.09 -4.39
N PRO A 15 -2.60 1.54 -5.42
CA PRO A 15 -2.07 2.90 -5.46
C PRO A 15 -3.15 3.97 -5.45
N MET A 16 -4.28 3.73 -6.10
CA MET A 16 -5.43 4.65 -6.08
C MET A 16 -5.99 4.78 -4.66
N GLN A 17 -6.26 3.67 -3.98
CA GLN A 17 -6.71 3.64 -2.59
C GLN A 17 -5.73 4.36 -1.67
N THR A 18 -4.42 4.09 -1.79
CA THR A 18 -3.38 4.73 -0.99
C THR A 18 -3.36 6.24 -1.21
N SER A 19 -3.51 6.71 -2.46
CA SER A 19 -3.54 8.12 -2.80
C SER A 19 -4.76 8.84 -2.19
N ILE A 20 -5.93 8.20 -2.25
CA ILE A 20 -7.18 8.72 -1.66
C ILE A 20 -7.05 8.79 -0.13
N ASN A 21 -6.54 7.72 0.50
CA ASN A 21 -6.34 7.68 1.95
C ASN A 21 -5.32 8.71 2.44
N ALA A 22 -4.26 8.95 1.67
CA ALA A 22 -3.28 9.98 1.99
C ALA A 22 -3.88 11.40 1.87
N GLN A 23 -4.78 11.65 0.91
CA GLN A 23 -5.51 12.90 0.83
C GLN A 23 -6.47 13.07 2.01
N LEU A 24 -7.18 12.01 2.38
CA LEU A 24 -8.04 12.01 3.56
C LEU A 24 -7.24 12.31 4.83
N GLY A 25 -6.08 11.68 5.01
CA GLY A 25 -5.18 11.95 6.14
C GLY A 25 -4.77 13.39 6.25
N ARG A 26 -4.47 14.04 5.13
CA ARG A 26 -4.16 15.48 5.11
C ARG A 26 -5.36 16.36 5.47
N ARG A 27 -6.58 16.01 5.05
CA ARG A 27 -7.80 16.77 5.36
C ARG A 27 -8.22 16.62 6.82
N VAL A 28 -8.11 15.42 7.37
CA VAL A 28 -8.50 15.10 8.76
C VAL A 28 -7.40 15.49 9.76
N GLY A 29 -6.19 15.76 9.28
CA GLY A 29 -5.04 16.14 10.12
C GLY A 29 -4.39 14.97 10.86
N SER A 30 -4.81 13.71 10.62
CA SER A 30 -4.24 12.53 11.27
C SER A 30 -4.25 11.32 10.34
N PRO A 31 -3.10 10.66 10.13
CA PRO A 31 -3.03 9.44 9.36
C PRO A 31 -3.78 8.27 10.02
N PHE A 32 -3.83 8.23 11.35
CA PHE A 32 -4.55 7.21 12.10
C PHE A 32 -6.07 7.32 11.93
N LEU A 33 -6.61 8.55 11.96
CA LEU A 33 -8.03 8.77 11.68
C LEU A 33 -8.40 8.38 10.25
N ALA A 34 -7.56 8.68 9.28
CA ALA A 34 -7.77 8.28 7.89
C ALA A 34 -7.77 6.75 7.75
N ALA A 35 -6.84 6.06 8.39
CA ALA A 35 -6.81 4.60 8.41
C ALA A 35 -8.08 4.03 9.07
N MET A 36 -8.50 4.57 10.20
CA MET A 36 -9.72 4.16 10.90
C MET A 36 -10.95 4.31 10.00
N LEU A 37 -11.14 5.46 9.36
CA LEU A 37 -12.24 5.70 8.43
C LEU A 37 -12.22 4.74 7.25
N ASN A 38 -11.03 4.47 6.69
CA ASN A 38 -10.87 3.50 5.61
C ASN A 38 -11.31 2.09 6.04
N PHE A 39 -10.91 1.65 7.23
CA PHE A 39 -11.33 0.34 7.76
C PHE A 39 -12.81 0.29 8.08
N MET A 40 -13.42 1.38 8.58
CA MET A 40 -14.87 1.45 8.80
C MET A 40 -15.66 1.31 7.51
N VAL A 41 -15.25 2.02 6.45
CA VAL A 41 -15.89 1.90 5.13
C VAL A 41 -15.70 0.50 4.57
N GLY A 42 -14.48 -0.06 4.69
CA GLY A 42 -14.19 -1.43 4.28
C GLY A 42 -15.04 -2.46 5.03
N LEU A 43 -15.18 -2.31 6.33
CA LEU A 43 -16.02 -3.17 7.16
C LEU A 43 -17.50 -3.09 6.73
N ALA A 44 -18.01 -1.87 6.53
CA ALA A 44 -19.39 -1.68 6.08
C ALA A 44 -19.65 -2.35 4.72
N ALA A 45 -18.72 -2.19 3.78
CA ALA A 45 -18.80 -2.85 2.47
C ALA A 45 -18.78 -4.38 2.59
N LEU A 46 -17.89 -4.94 3.42
CA LEU A 46 -17.82 -6.37 3.67
C LEU A 46 -19.09 -6.91 4.33
N LEU A 47 -19.66 -6.19 5.30
CA LEU A 47 -20.93 -6.57 5.93
C LEU A 47 -22.07 -6.65 4.91
N ILE A 48 -22.16 -5.66 4.01
CA ILE A 48 -23.19 -5.65 2.96
C ILE A 48 -22.98 -6.85 2.03
N ILE A 49 -21.75 -7.07 1.56
CA ILE A 49 -21.43 -8.18 0.64
C ILE A 49 -21.74 -9.52 1.31
N THR A 50 -21.35 -9.71 2.56
CA THR A 50 -21.59 -10.95 3.31
C THR A 50 -23.11 -11.17 3.51
N CYS A 51 -23.87 -10.15 3.91
CA CYS A 51 -25.31 -10.27 4.06
C CYS A 51 -26.01 -10.65 2.75
N VAL A 52 -25.56 -10.11 1.62
CA VAL A 52 -26.14 -10.41 0.30
C VAL A 52 -25.76 -11.81 -0.18
N TRP A 53 -24.52 -12.23 0.02
CA TRP A 53 -23.99 -13.49 -0.50
C TRP A 53 -24.35 -14.70 0.35
N GLU A 54 -24.23 -14.56 1.68
CA GLU A 54 -24.46 -15.63 2.65
C GLU A 54 -25.92 -15.69 3.14
N HIS A 55 -26.79 -14.80 2.62
CA HIS A 55 -28.19 -14.66 3.07
C HIS A 55 -28.36 -14.47 4.61
N GLY A 56 -27.32 -14.00 5.28
CA GLY A 56 -27.33 -13.73 6.72
C GLY A 56 -25.94 -13.49 7.30
N LEU A 57 -25.89 -12.93 8.50
CA LEU A 57 -24.64 -12.68 9.22
C LEU A 57 -24.43 -13.77 10.29
N ALA A 58 -24.27 -15.02 9.85
CA ALA A 58 -23.95 -16.13 10.76
C ALA A 58 -22.43 -16.22 10.94
N ILE A 59 -21.88 -15.49 11.91
CA ILE A 59 -20.47 -15.61 12.27
C ILE A 59 -20.33 -16.81 13.21
N PRO A 60 -19.61 -17.88 12.83
CA PRO A 60 -19.37 -19.04 13.70
C PRO A 60 -18.36 -18.64 14.79
N MET A 61 -18.82 -17.92 15.81
CA MET A 61 -17.97 -17.42 16.90
C MET A 61 -17.22 -18.54 17.61
N GLY A 62 -17.78 -19.75 17.68
CA GLY A 62 -17.11 -20.92 18.24
C GLY A 62 -15.82 -21.27 17.50
N ASP A 63 -15.85 -21.25 16.17
CA ASP A 63 -14.69 -21.56 15.34
C ASP A 63 -13.64 -20.42 15.38
N VAL A 64 -14.10 -19.18 15.47
CA VAL A 64 -13.20 -18.01 15.60
C VAL A 64 -12.42 -18.05 16.92
N PHE A 65 -13.07 -18.40 18.04
CA PHE A 65 -12.39 -18.50 19.34
C PHE A 65 -11.57 -19.78 19.48
N ALA A 66 -11.89 -20.86 18.76
CA ALA A 66 -11.11 -22.07 18.69
C ALA A 66 -9.85 -21.91 17.80
N ALA A 67 -9.81 -20.90 16.95
CA ALA A 67 -8.70 -20.64 16.07
C ALA A 67 -7.47 -20.11 16.84
N PRO A 68 -6.25 -20.48 16.42
CA PRO A 68 -5.03 -19.98 17.03
C PRO A 68 -4.95 -18.44 16.98
N PRO A 69 -4.48 -17.77 18.05
CA PRO A 69 -4.53 -16.30 18.15
C PRO A 69 -3.74 -15.55 17.07
N TRP A 70 -2.74 -16.16 16.44
CA TRP A 70 -2.01 -15.54 15.35
C TRP A 70 -2.85 -15.27 14.08
N ILE A 71 -3.97 -16.00 13.90
CA ILE A 71 -4.88 -15.78 12.77
C ILE A 71 -5.51 -14.38 12.85
N LEU A 72 -5.79 -13.91 14.06
CA LEU A 72 -6.36 -12.58 14.29
C LEU A 72 -5.34 -11.44 14.17
N MET A 73 -4.04 -11.75 14.20
CA MET A 73 -2.98 -10.73 14.04
C MET A 73 -2.97 -10.10 12.64
N GLY A 74 -3.58 -10.74 11.64
CA GLY A 74 -3.70 -10.19 10.29
C GLY A 74 -4.32 -8.80 10.26
N GLY A 75 -5.34 -8.55 11.10
CA GLY A 75 -5.95 -7.23 11.25
C GLY A 75 -4.98 -6.17 11.78
N ALA A 76 -4.15 -6.52 12.77
CA ALA A 76 -3.15 -5.60 13.32
C ALA A 76 -2.08 -5.24 12.27
N PHE A 77 -1.60 -6.23 11.50
CA PHE A 77 -0.67 -5.98 10.40
C PHE A 77 -1.32 -5.11 9.30
N ALA A 78 -2.61 -5.29 9.02
CA ALA A 78 -3.33 -4.46 8.06
C ALA A 78 -3.38 -2.99 8.50
N VAL A 79 -3.61 -2.71 9.79
CA VAL A 79 -3.57 -1.34 10.34
C VAL A 79 -2.19 -0.72 10.17
N LEU A 80 -1.12 -1.45 10.53
CA LEU A 80 0.27 -0.98 10.36
C LEU A 80 0.58 -0.70 8.89
N PHE A 81 0.16 -1.59 7.99
CA PHE A 81 0.39 -1.46 6.56
C PHE A 81 -0.33 -0.22 5.97
N VAL A 82 -1.61 -0.05 6.25
CA VAL A 82 -2.40 1.08 5.71
C VAL A 82 -1.89 2.39 6.29
N THR A 83 -1.69 2.47 7.60
CA THR A 83 -1.18 3.68 8.26
C THR A 83 0.22 4.04 7.76
N GLY A 84 1.10 3.05 7.62
CA GLY A 84 2.44 3.22 7.06
C GLY A 84 2.39 3.80 5.64
N ASN A 85 1.54 3.27 4.77
CA ASN A 85 1.37 3.79 3.41
C ASN A 85 0.85 5.23 3.37
N ILE A 86 -0.09 5.59 4.27
CA ILE A 86 -0.58 6.98 4.38
C ILE A 86 0.55 7.95 4.76
N LEU A 87 1.42 7.54 5.69
CA LEU A 87 2.58 8.32 6.14
C LEU A 87 3.67 8.42 5.06
N LEU A 88 3.94 7.32 4.35
CA LEU A 88 4.99 7.26 3.33
C LEU A 88 4.61 8.01 2.04
N MET A 89 3.32 8.06 1.71
CA MET A 89 2.82 8.65 0.47
C MET A 89 3.29 10.11 0.24
N PRO A 90 3.18 11.05 1.22
CA PRO A 90 3.65 12.41 1.03
C PRO A 90 5.19 12.52 0.99
N LEU A 91 5.92 11.56 1.53
CA LEU A 91 7.39 11.56 1.60
C LEU A 91 8.02 10.96 0.35
N LEU A 92 7.52 9.82 -0.10
CA LEU A 92 8.09 9.02 -1.18
C LEU A 92 7.39 9.25 -2.52
N GLY A 93 6.12 9.67 -2.48
CA GLY A 93 5.24 9.75 -3.64
C GLY A 93 4.57 8.41 -3.98
N SER A 94 3.58 8.44 -4.89
CA SER A 94 2.70 7.30 -5.19
C SER A 94 3.44 6.06 -5.70
N VAL A 95 4.40 6.25 -6.59
CA VAL A 95 5.13 5.13 -7.23
C VAL A 95 5.95 4.35 -6.19
N GLN A 96 6.76 5.02 -5.38
CA GLN A 96 7.61 4.34 -4.40
C GLN A 96 6.79 3.72 -3.26
N THR A 97 5.73 4.40 -2.82
CA THR A 97 4.82 3.88 -1.79
C THR A 97 4.08 2.62 -2.26
N ALA A 98 3.87 2.44 -3.56
CA ALA A 98 3.29 1.22 -4.10
C ALA A 98 4.33 0.10 -4.27
N ILE A 99 5.53 0.43 -4.76
CA ILE A 99 6.54 -0.57 -5.16
C ILE A 99 7.26 -1.15 -3.94
N LEU A 100 7.61 -0.34 -2.93
CA LEU A 100 8.33 -0.84 -1.75
C LEU A 100 7.56 -1.93 -0.98
N PRO A 101 6.29 -1.71 -0.60
CA PRO A 101 5.52 -2.75 0.05
C PRO A 101 5.30 -3.98 -0.84
N ALA A 102 5.09 -3.80 -2.15
CA ALA A 102 4.95 -4.91 -3.10
C ALA A 102 6.20 -5.80 -3.12
N LEU A 103 7.40 -5.20 -3.10
CA LEU A 103 8.65 -5.95 -2.98
C LEU A 103 8.71 -6.74 -1.66
N GLY A 104 8.37 -6.10 -0.53
CA GLY A 104 8.30 -6.77 0.77
C GLY A 104 7.33 -7.95 0.76
N GLN A 105 6.16 -7.79 0.15
CA GLN A 105 5.16 -8.85 0.00
C GLN A 105 5.68 -10.04 -0.84
N ILE A 106 6.39 -9.76 -1.94
CA ILE A 106 6.96 -10.81 -2.80
C ILE A 106 8.03 -11.59 -2.04
N ILE A 107 8.93 -10.91 -1.32
CA ILE A 107 9.98 -11.56 -0.52
C ILE A 107 9.35 -12.41 0.58
N MET A 108 8.45 -11.83 1.39
CA MET A 108 7.82 -12.54 2.50
C MET A 108 6.94 -13.69 2.01
N GLY A 109 6.18 -13.51 0.93
CA GLY A 109 5.40 -14.58 0.31
C GLY A 109 6.27 -15.74 -0.17
N THR A 110 7.43 -15.43 -0.76
CA THR A 110 8.40 -16.47 -1.16
C THR A 110 8.95 -17.24 0.05
N LEU A 111 9.26 -16.56 1.16
CA LEU A 111 9.71 -17.20 2.39
C LEU A 111 8.62 -18.10 2.98
N ILE A 112 7.38 -17.61 3.07
CA ILE A 112 6.25 -18.38 3.59
C ILE A 112 6.04 -19.65 2.76
N ASP A 113 6.06 -19.56 1.45
CA ASP A 113 5.87 -20.68 0.54
C ASP A 113 7.03 -21.70 0.63
N THR A 114 8.25 -21.22 0.86
CA THR A 114 9.45 -22.08 0.97
C THR A 114 9.47 -22.84 2.29
N PHE A 115 9.18 -22.15 3.39
CA PHE A 115 9.23 -22.75 4.73
C PHE A 115 7.91 -23.41 5.15
N GLY A 116 6.84 -23.24 4.35
CA GLY A 116 5.52 -23.77 4.69
C GLY A 116 4.91 -23.16 5.96
N TRP A 117 5.27 -21.90 6.28
CA TRP A 117 4.75 -21.21 7.45
C TRP A 117 3.23 -21.03 7.35
N PHE A 118 2.58 -20.97 8.50
CA PHE A 118 1.11 -20.80 8.63
C PHE A 118 0.29 -21.89 7.94
N HIS A 119 0.81 -23.12 7.82
CA HIS A 119 0.17 -24.24 7.11
C HIS A 119 -0.05 -23.95 5.61
N SER A 120 0.74 -23.06 5.03
CA SER A 120 0.74 -22.82 3.59
C SER A 120 1.25 -24.05 2.84
N ALA A 121 0.69 -24.33 1.67
CA ALA A 121 1.17 -25.40 0.80
C ALA A 121 2.63 -25.13 0.40
N GLN A 122 3.54 -25.98 0.88
CA GLN A 122 4.96 -25.88 0.56
C GLN A 122 5.17 -25.99 -0.95
N ARG A 123 5.85 -25.03 -1.53
CA ARG A 123 6.20 -25.04 -2.95
C ARG A 123 7.71 -24.91 -3.09
N ASP A 124 8.30 -25.78 -3.89
CA ASP A 124 9.72 -25.76 -4.16
C ASP A 124 10.14 -24.44 -4.81
N VAL A 125 11.28 -23.95 -4.36
CA VAL A 125 11.89 -22.73 -4.92
C VAL A 125 12.46 -23.07 -6.28
N THR A 126 11.76 -22.68 -7.33
CA THR A 126 12.24 -22.83 -8.71
C THR A 126 13.26 -21.73 -9.00
N MET A 127 14.33 -22.05 -9.74
CA MET A 127 15.33 -21.06 -10.20
C MET A 127 14.69 -19.86 -10.90
N LEU A 128 13.62 -20.08 -11.65
CA LEU A 128 12.85 -19.03 -12.32
C LEU A 128 12.22 -18.05 -11.31
N ARG A 129 11.79 -18.52 -10.15
CA ARG A 129 11.20 -17.69 -9.08
C ARG A 129 12.27 -16.83 -8.40
N ILE A 130 13.46 -17.39 -8.12
CA ILE A 130 14.60 -16.63 -7.60
C ILE A 130 15.00 -15.52 -8.57
N LEU A 131 15.10 -15.87 -9.85
CA LEU A 131 15.45 -14.91 -10.90
C LEU A 131 14.40 -13.78 -11.01
N GLY A 132 13.12 -14.11 -10.92
CA GLY A 132 12.03 -13.13 -10.92
C GLY A 132 12.13 -12.16 -9.73
N VAL A 133 12.36 -12.66 -8.52
CA VAL A 133 12.55 -11.82 -7.32
C VAL A 133 13.79 -10.94 -7.46
N ALA A 134 14.90 -11.46 -7.99
CA ALA A 134 16.12 -10.70 -8.20
C ALA A 134 15.93 -9.56 -9.23
N ILE A 135 15.22 -9.82 -10.32
CA ILE A 135 14.88 -8.80 -11.32
C ILE A 135 14.01 -7.68 -10.72
N VAL A 136 12.98 -8.04 -9.95
CA VAL A 136 12.11 -7.06 -9.28
C VAL A 136 12.92 -6.24 -8.28
N PHE A 137 13.77 -6.88 -7.49
CA PHE A 137 14.64 -6.19 -6.53
C PHE A 137 15.59 -5.21 -7.24
N GLY A 138 16.24 -5.63 -8.33
CA GLY A 138 17.09 -4.77 -9.14
C GLY A 138 16.35 -3.57 -9.73
N GLY A 139 15.13 -3.78 -10.25
CA GLY A 139 14.26 -2.72 -10.76
C GLY A 139 13.90 -1.69 -9.68
N VAL A 140 13.55 -2.14 -8.49
CA VAL A 140 13.23 -1.26 -7.36
C VAL A 140 14.46 -0.47 -6.92
N MET A 141 15.65 -1.10 -6.87
CA MET A 141 16.90 -0.40 -6.53
C MET A 141 17.23 0.70 -7.54
N ILE A 142 17.04 0.45 -8.83
CA ILE A 142 17.23 1.47 -9.88
C ILE A 142 16.30 2.66 -9.66
N ILE A 143 15.02 2.42 -9.35
CA ILE A 143 14.04 3.48 -9.10
C ILE A 143 14.44 4.32 -7.87
N ILE A 144 14.87 3.68 -6.79
CA ILE A 144 15.29 4.37 -5.55
C ILE A 144 16.53 5.23 -5.82
N LEU A 145 17.54 4.67 -6.47
CA LEU A 145 18.80 5.36 -6.79
C LEU A 145 18.59 6.53 -7.76
N SER A 146 17.75 6.35 -8.77
CA SER A 146 17.43 7.41 -9.75
C SER A 146 16.80 8.62 -9.08
N LYS A 147 15.87 8.42 -8.13
CA LYS A 147 15.23 9.54 -7.42
C LYS A 147 16.17 10.22 -6.43
N SER A 148 17.07 9.48 -5.80
CA SER A 148 18.09 10.04 -4.91
C SER A 148 19.02 11.03 -5.65
N GLY A 149 19.33 10.76 -6.91
CA GLY A 149 20.06 11.67 -7.78
C GLY A 149 19.30 12.96 -8.12
N GLY A 150 17.99 12.85 -8.41
CA GLY A 150 17.14 14.00 -8.75
C GLY A 150 16.92 14.99 -7.60
N VAL A 151 16.80 14.50 -6.38
CA VAL A 151 16.63 15.35 -5.18
C VAL A 151 17.92 16.13 -4.88
N LYS A 152 19.10 15.55 -5.10
CA LYS A 152 20.38 16.24 -4.97
C LYS A 152 20.56 17.33 -6.01
N GLN A 153 20.09 17.13 -7.25
CA GLN A 153 20.15 18.14 -8.30
C GLN A 153 19.19 19.30 -8.07
N ALA A 154 17.98 19.05 -7.59
CA ALA A 154 17.01 20.10 -7.26
C ALA A 154 17.50 20.99 -6.10
N LYS A 155 18.26 20.43 -5.16
CA LYS A 155 18.84 21.16 -4.02
C LYS A 155 20.12 21.92 -4.38
N ALA A 156 20.78 21.54 -5.49
CA ALA A 156 22.01 22.16 -6.01
C ALA A 156 21.73 23.25 -7.06
N ALA A 157 20.49 23.39 -7.54
CA ALA A 157 20.13 24.48 -8.46
C ALA A 157 20.12 25.82 -7.69
N PRO A 158 20.93 26.82 -8.10
CA PRO A 158 20.94 28.13 -7.45
C PRO A 158 19.56 28.77 -7.56
N ALA A 159 19.06 29.31 -6.46
CA ALA A 159 17.81 30.05 -6.42
C ALA A 159 17.86 31.16 -7.49
N LYS A 160 16.95 31.07 -8.46
CA LYS A 160 16.81 32.10 -9.49
C LYS A 160 16.47 33.41 -8.79
N PRO A 161 17.27 34.50 -8.97
CA PRO A 161 16.97 35.76 -8.31
C PRO A 161 15.58 36.24 -8.73
N SER A 162 14.71 36.50 -7.79
CA SER A 162 13.43 37.13 -8.01
C SER A 162 13.67 38.53 -8.56
N GLY A 163 13.55 38.66 -9.89
CA GLY A 163 13.55 39.95 -10.55
C GLY A 163 12.41 40.80 -10.01
N THR A 164 12.76 41.83 -9.33
CA THR A 164 11.95 42.99 -9.04
C THR A 164 11.45 43.61 -10.38
N SER A 165 10.18 43.51 -10.66
CA SER A 165 9.55 44.48 -11.49
C SER A 165 8.14 44.75 -10.95
N GLY A 166 7.99 46.00 -10.56
CA GLY A 166 6.87 46.58 -9.94
C GLY A 166 5.68 46.79 -10.86
N HIS A 167 4.73 47.37 -10.24
CA HIS A 167 3.55 48.06 -10.71
C HIS A 167 2.32 47.26 -11.12
N GLY A 168 1.31 47.48 -10.32
CA GLY A 168 0.06 48.03 -10.83
C GLY A 168 -1.12 47.10 -10.85
N GLY A 169 -2.11 47.44 -10.05
CA GLY A 169 -3.49 47.24 -10.47
C GLY A 169 -4.31 46.23 -9.71
N CYS A 170 -4.90 46.67 -8.69
CA CYS A 170 -6.33 46.65 -8.34
C CYS A 170 -7.25 45.64 -9.05
N SER A 171 -8.03 45.00 -8.23
CA SER A 171 -9.46 44.61 -8.33
C SER A 171 -9.74 43.13 -8.28
N VAL A 172 -10.31 42.74 -7.14
CA VAL A 172 -11.70 42.26 -6.96
C VAL A 172 -12.08 41.02 -7.80
N TRP A 173 -12.27 39.94 -7.17
CA TRP A 173 -13.37 38.99 -6.94
C TRP A 173 -12.86 37.69 -6.36
#